data_26d83e1cde8252621054904a47d34247
#
_entry.id   26d83e1cde8252621054904a47d34247
#
_cell.length_a   1.000
_cell.length_b   1.000
_cell.length_c   1.000
_cell.angle_alpha   90.00
_cell.angle_beta   90.00
_cell.angle_gamma   90.00
#
_symmetry.space_group_name_H-M   'P 1'
#
loop_
_entity.id
_entity.type
_entity.pdbx_description
1 polymer ?
#
loop_
_entity_poly.entity_id
_entity_poly.type
_entity_poly.pdbx_seq_one_letter_code
_entity_poly.pdbx_strand_id
1 'polypeptide(L)'
;MDRKEILDNYYNEWNEDDRLLSRFGQVEFLTTIRFIEKYLKPGMKVLEVGAGSGRYSHYFARKGYEVNAVELVERNIEDFKKKTLPGENITIVQGDAVNLHMLKDNEYDIILHLGPMYHLSAENERKAAVNEALRVAKPNGIVFMAYILNDMTVINYFFRNGHINEDDARNEIIASNWRFAENKRKHLAFYRIEDVNTLMSGFDVNRLHLVGTEMISGAMRELLLSMTDEEFCHYTDYIYSICERPDMIGLSGHLLDIFEKK
;
A
#
# COMPACT_ATOMS: atom_id res chain seq x y z
N MET A 1 20.72 -2.70 -13.13
CA MET A 1 19.57 -1.78 -13.13
C MET A 1 19.31 -1.44 -11.69
N ASP A 2 19.31 -0.19 -11.33
CA ASP A 2 18.98 0.22 -9.97
C ASP A 2 17.45 0.16 -9.74
N ARG A 3 16.99 0.31 -8.47
CA ARG A 3 15.57 0.22 -8.14
C ARG A 3 14.75 1.28 -8.84
N LYS A 4 15.25 2.52 -8.93
CA LYS A 4 14.55 3.62 -9.59
C LYS A 4 14.29 3.30 -11.06
N GLU A 5 15.31 2.85 -11.79
CA GLU A 5 15.21 2.48 -13.21
C GLU A 5 14.20 1.32 -13.42
N ILE A 6 14.16 0.35 -12.51
CA ILE A 6 13.18 -0.76 -12.56
C ILE A 6 11.76 -0.22 -12.38
N LEU A 7 11.54 0.69 -11.44
CA LEU A 7 10.23 1.25 -11.16
C LEU A 7 9.79 2.25 -12.25
N ASP A 8 10.72 3.06 -12.79
CA ASP A 8 10.43 3.93 -13.94
C ASP A 8 9.89 3.11 -15.10
N ASN A 9 10.51 1.96 -15.44
CA ASN A 9 10.03 1.08 -16.49
C ASN A 9 8.67 0.47 -16.16
N TYR A 10 8.47 -0.01 -14.94
CA TYR A 10 7.21 -0.62 -14.50
C TYR A 10 6.04 0.36 -14.58
N TYR A 11 6.18 1.56 -14.02
CA TYR A 11 5.12 2.57 -14.02
C TYR A 11 4.93 3.28 -15.37
N ASN A 12 5.87 3.12 -16.31
CA ASN A 12 5.65 3.55 -17.71
C ASN A 12 4.62 2.67 -18.43
N GLU A 13 4.48 1.42 -18.03
CA GLU A 13 3.55 0.45 -18.63
C GLU A 13 2.27 0.26 -17.82
N TRP A 14 2.30 0.57 -16.52
CA TRP A 14 1.20 0.33 -15.58
C TRP A 14 0.64 1.64 -14.99
N ASN A 15 -0.69 1.77 -15.02
CA ASN A 15 -1.41 2.90 -14.42
C ASN A 15 -2.15 2.44 -13.15
N GLU A 16 -1.64 2.82 -11.98
CA GLU A 16 -2.22 2.47 -10.69
C GLU A 16 -3.59 3.12 -10.45
N ASP A 17 -3.84 4.30 -11.02
CA ASP A 17 -5.13 4.97 -10.90
C ASP A 17 -6.28 4.15 -11.48
N ASP A 18 -6.07 3.53 -12.64
CA ASP A 18 -7.10 2.71 -13.29
C ASP A 18 -7.46 1.52 -12.40
N ARG A 19 -6.48 0.94 -11.71
CA ARG A 19 -6.71 -0.12 -10.74
C ARG A 19 -7.56 0.35 -9.58
N LEU A 20 -7.19 1.45 -8.93
CA LEU A 20 -7.88 1.99 -7.75
C LEU A 20 -9.27 2.57 -8.08
N LEU A 21 -9.52 2.97 -9.33
CA LEU A 21 -10.84 3.41 -9.80
C LEU A 21 -11.80 2.25 -10.11
N SER A 22 -11.26 1.05 -10.34
CA SER A 22 -12.09 -0.13 -10.55
C SER A 22 -12.87 -0.52 -9.29
N ARG A 23 -14.02 -1.20 -9.44
CA ARG A 23 -14.87 -1.63 -8.30
C ARG A 23 -14.06 -2.38 -7.24
N PHE A 24 -13.19 -3.31 -7.64
CA PHE A 24 -12.39 -4.07 -6.69
C PHE A 24 -11.30 -3.23 -6.01
N GLY A 25 -10.67 -2.29 -6.73
CA GLY A 25 -9.71 -1.34 -6.16
C GLY A 25 -10.35 -0.30 -5.25
N GLN A 26 -11.62 0.04 -5.49
CA GLN A 26 -12.38 0.89 -4.57
C GLN A 26 -12.56 0.25 -3.20
N VAL A 27 -12.69 -1.09 -3.10
CA VAL A 27 -12.79 -1.76 -1.80
C VAL A 27 -11.53 -1.51 -0.96
N GLU A 28 -10.34 -1.66 -1.56
CA GLU A 28 -9.06 -1.36 -0.92
C GLU A 28 -9.00 0.10 -0.46
N PHE A 29 -9.30 1.02 -1.36
CA PHE A 29 -9.27 2.45 -1.08
C PHE A 29 -10.23 2.84 0.06
N LEU A 30 -11.49 2.40 -0.01
CA LEU A 30 -12.52 2.71 0.99
C LEU A 30 -12.19 2.12 2.36
N THR A 31 -11.68 0.88 2.40
CA THR A 31 -11.23 0.26 3.65
C THR A 31 -10.05 1.03 4.26
N THR A 32 -9.05 1.37 3.44
CA THR A 32 -7.87 2.11 3.89
C THR A 32 -8.24 3.48 4.46
N ILE A 33 -9.02 4.29 3.74
CA ILE A 33 -9.44 5.60 4.26
C ILE A 33 -10.29 5.48 5.53
N ARG A 34 -11.17 4.49 5.65
CA ARG A 34 -11.96 4.24 6.86
C ARG A 34 -11.07 4.08 8.09
N PHE A 35 -9.94 3.36 7.96
CA PHE A 35 -9.00 3.21 9.08
C PHE A 35 -8.18 4.47 9.32
N ILE A 36 -7.75 5.18 8.28
CA ILE A 36 -7.02 6.44 8.45
C ILE A 36 -7.89 7.48 9.16
N GLU A 37 -9.15 7.62 8.76
CA GLU A 37 -10.10 8.59 9.34
C GLU A 37 -10.41 8.35 10.83
N LYS A 38 -10.23 7.12 11.34
CA LYS A 38 -10.35 6.85 12.78
C LYS A 38 -9.35 7.64 13.63
N TYR A 39 -8.18 7.96 13.06
CA TYR A 39 -7.06 8.59 13.78
C TYR A 39 -6.87 10.05 13.40
N LEU A 40 -7.39 10.49 12.25
CA LEU A 40 -7.27 11.87 11.80
C LEU A 40 -8.06 12.84 12.68
N LYS A 41 -7.39 13.92 13.10
CA LYS A 41 -8.01 15.04 13.83
C LYS A 41 -7.71 16.35 13.10
N PRO A 42 -8.58 17.38 13.22
CA PRO A 42 -8.31 18.69 12.63
C PRO A 42 -6.93 19.24 13.00
N GLY A 43 -6.21 19.76 12.02
CA GLY A 43 -4.88 20.34 12.19
C GLY A 43 -3.72 19.35 12.17
N MET A 44 -3.97 18.06 12.05
CA MET A 44 -2.92 17.06 11.87
C MET A 44 -2.24 17.19 10.49
N LYS A 45 -0.92 16.90 10.47
CA LYS A 45 -0.11 16.80 9.26
C LYS A 45 -0.01 15.37 8.79
N VAL A 46 -0.25 15.16 7.51
CA VAL A 46 -0.17 13.86 6.84
C VAL A 46 1.07 13.81 5.95
N LEU A 47 1.82 12.73 6.02
CA LEU A 47 2.86 12.38 5.05
C LEU A 47 2.43 11.15 4.27
N GLU A 48 2.48 11.21 2.95
CA GLU A 48 2.37 10.03 2.09
C GLU A 48 3.72 9.71 1.46
N VAL A 49 4.24 8.50 1.67
CA VAL A 49 5.50 7.99 1.10
C VAL A 49 5.18 6.96 0.02
N GLY A 50 5.70 7.18 -1.18
CA GLY A 50 5.32 6.42 -2.38
C GLY A 50 3.93 6.83 -2.86
N ALA A 51 3.73 8.15 -3.02
CA ALA A 51 2.40 8.72 -3.26
C ALA A 51 1.80 8.35 -4.63
N GLY A 52 2.63 7.84 -5.56
CA GLY A 52 2.18 7.61 -6.93
C GLY A 52 1.61 8.89 -7.54
N SER A 53 0.46 8.79 -8.16
CA SER A 53 -0.28 9.94 -8.72
C SER A 53 -1.12 10.71 -7.70
N GLY A 54 -1.03 10.38 -6.39
CA GLY A 54 -1.56 11.15 -5.28
C GLY A 54 -3.00 10.89 -4.87
N ARG A 55 -3.54 9.69 -5.10
CA ARG A 55 -4.96 9.42 -4.80
C ARG A 55 -5.33 9.67 -3.34
N TYR A 56 -4.54 9.20 -2.37
CA TYR A 56 -4.78 9.45 -0.95
C TYR A 56 -4.40 10.88 -0.57
N SER A 57 -3.27 11.39 -1.06
CA SER A 57 -2.82 12.76 -0.82
C SER A 57 -3.88 13.79 -1.20
N HIS A 58 -4.42 13.73 -2.42
CA HIS A 58 -5.48 14.64 -2.86
C HIS A 58 -6.78 14.46 -2.08
N TYR A 59 -7.12 13.22 -1.73
CA TYR A 59 -8.31 12.96 -0.91
C TYR A 59 -8.25 13.70 0.43
N PHE A 60 -7.13 13.63 1.14
CA PHE A 60 -6.98 14.29 2.44
C PHE A 60 -6.76 15.79 2.31
N ALA A 61 -6.04 16.26 1.29
CA ALA A 61 -5.88 17.69 1.02
C ALA A 61 -7.24 18.37 0.74
N ARG A 62 -8.15 17.73 -0.02
CA ARG A 62 -9.52 18.19 -0.26
C ARG A 62 -10.39 18.20 0.98
N LYS A 63 -10.04 17.40 1.99
CA LYS A 63 -10.67 17.46 3.32
C LYS A 63 -10.06 18.52 4.25
N GLY A 64 -9.10 19.32 3.76
CA GLY A 64 -8.50 20.43 4.49
C GLY A 64 -7.28 20.08 5.35
N TYR A 65 -6.70 18.90 5.18
CA TYR A 65 -5.47 18.54 5.87
C TYR A 65 -4.24 19.09 5.13
N GLU A 66 -3.17 19.39 5.89
CA GLU A 66 -1.85 19.63 5.32
C GLU A 66 -1.23 18.29 4.94
N VAL A 67 -0.94 18.10 3.64
CA VAL A 67 -0.39 16.85 3.10
C VAL A 67 0.96 17.09 2.46
N ASN A 68 1.98 16.35 2.90
CA ASN A 68 3.26 16.29 2.23
C ASN A 68 3.38 14.90 1.57
N ALA A 69 3.87 14.87 0.34
CA ALA A 69 4.03 13.65 -0.42
C ALA A 69 5.48 13.45 -0.84
N VAL A 70 5.95 12.21 -0.82
CA VAL A 70 7.24 11.77 -1.36
C VAL A 70 6.99 10.69 -2.40
N GLU A 71 7.60 10.84 -3.58
CA GLU A 71 7.49 9.87 -4.66
C GLU A 71 8.85 9.70 -5.34
N LEU A 72 9.19 8.47 -5.74
CA LEU A 72 10.49 8.16 -6.36
C LEU A 72 10.47 8.40 -7.88
N VAL A 73 9.36 8.06 -8.55
CA VAL A 73 9.18 8.04 -9.99
C VAL A 73 8.74 9.40 -10.50
N GLU A 74 9.54 10.03 -11.38
CA GLU A 74 9.27 11.38 -11.89
C GLU A 74 7.93 11.49 -12.60
N ARG A 75 7.57 10.51 -13.43
CA ARG A 75 6.27 10.49 -14.12
C ARG A 75 5.10 10.56 -13.14
N ASN A 76 5.16 9.81 -12.05
CA ASN A 76 4.12 9.84 -11.02
C ASN A 76 4.02 11.23 -10.38
N ILE A 77 5.16 11.90 -10.13
CA ILE A 77 5.21 13.28 -9.62
C ILE A 77 4.54 14.25 -10.59
N GLU A 78 4.80 14.11 -11.89
CA GLU A 78 4.14 14.93 -12.91
C GLU A 78 2.63 14.73 -12.93
N ASP A 79 2.17 13.48 -12.87
CA ASP A 79 0.75 13.16 -12.86
C ASP A 79 0.08 13.61 -11.55
N PHE A 80 0.77 13.50 -10.42
CA PHE A 80 0.35 14.10 -9.15
C PHE A 80 0.11 15.60 -9.29
N LYS A 81 1.10 16.34 -9.81
CA LYS A 81 1.02 17.80 -9.99
C LYS A 81 -0.13 18.22 -10.93
N LYS A 82 -0.38 17.45 -12.00
CA LYS A 82 -1.52 17.71 -12.92
C LYS A 82 -2.88 17.60 -12.24
N LYS A 83 -2.99 16.73 -11.22
CA LYS A 83 -4.23 16.49 -10.47
C LYS A 83 -4.44 17.44 -9.29
N THR A 84 -3.40 18.17 -8.89
CA THR A 84 -3.47 19.12 -7.78
C THR A 84 -4.38 20.29 -8.15
N LEU A 85 -5.38 20.54 -7.33
CA LEU A 85 -6.34 21.64 -7.54
C LEU A 85 -5.93 22.90 -6.77
N PRO A 86 -6.32 24.10 -7.26
CA PRO A 86 -6.09 25.32 -6.51
C PRO A 86 -6.74 25.26 -5.13
N GLY A 87 -5.98 25.61 -4.09
CA GLY A 87 -6.44 25.62 -2.71
C GLY A 87 -6.18 24.31 -1.92
N GLU A 88 -5.71 23.25 -2.56
CA GLU A 88 -5.20 22.10 -1.86
C GLU A 88 -3.89 22.45 -1.11
N ASN A 89 -3.85 22.21 0.21
CA ASN A 89 -2.64 22.39 1.01
C ASN A 89 -1.76 21.13 0.90
N ILE A 90 -1.12 20.97 -0.25
CA ILE A 90 -0.38 19.77 -0.62
C ILE A 90 0.97 20.13 -1.26
N THR A 91 2.00 19.36 -0.91
CA THR A 91 3.33 19.46 -1.54
C THR A 91 3.81 18.08 -1.93
N ILE A 92 4.64 17.99 -2.98
CA ILE A 92 5.29 16.75 -3.38
C ILE A 92 6.77 16.99 -3.67
N VAL A 93 7.62 16.09 -3.17
CA VAL A 93 9.07 16.09 -3.45
C VAL A 93 9.50 14.71 -3.96
N GLN A 94 10.54 14.70 -4.81
CA GLN A 94 11.14 13.43 -5.20
C GLN A 94 11.99 12.88 -4.06
N GLY A 95 11.81 11.60 -3.73
CA GLY A 95 12.55 10.96 -2.66
C GLY A 95 12.32 9.45 -2.62
N ASP A 96 13.14 8.78 -1.81
CA ASP A 96 13.13 7.34 -1.64
C ASP A 96 12.70 7.00 -0.21
N ALA A 97 11.78 6.06 -0.07
CA ALA A 97 11.26 5.59 1.22
C ALA A 97 12.34 5.12 2.21
N VAL A 98 13.47 4.65 1.70
CA VAL A 98 14.59 4.18 2.53
C VAL A 98 15.49 5.33 3.02
N ASN A 99 15.25 6.56 2.54
CA ASN A 99 16.05 7.73 2.90
C ASN A 99 15.23 9.01 2.73
N LEU A 100 14.58 9.44 3.79
CA LEU A 100 13.75 10.66 3.84
C LEU A 100 14.51 11.84 4.47
N HIS A 101 15.82 11.96 4.24
CA HIS A 101 16.69 12.98 4.84
C HIS A 101 16.23 14.42 4.62
N MET A 102 15.41 14.68 3.58
CA MET A 102 14.81 15.98 3.30
C MET A 102 13.70 16.36 4.30
N LEU A 103 13.18 15.39 5.06
CA LEU A 103 12.11 15.58 6.05
C LEU A 103 12.69 15.60 7.47
N LYS A 104 12.08 16.42 8.33
CA LYS A 104 12.49 16.56 9.72
C LYS A 104 12.00 15.40 10.58
N ASP A 105 12.71 15.15 11.66
CA ASP A 105 12.29 14.20 12.68
C ASP A 105 11.03 14.71 13.39
N ASN A 106 10.14 13.80 13.76
CA ASN A 106 8.95 14.05 14.58
C ASN A 106 8.04 15.17 14.03
N GLU A 107 7.82 15.19 12.73
CA GLU A 107 7.04 16.26 12.07
C GLU A 107 5.59 15.88 11.78
N TYR A 108 5.29 14.60 11.51
CA TYR A 108 4.00 14.16 11.00
C TYR A 108 3.18 13.39 12.04
N ASP A 109 1.89 13.65 12.04
CA ASP A 109 0.93 12.97 12.93
C ASP A 109 0.48 11.63 12.32
N ILE A 110 0.31 11.58 10.99
CA ILE A 110 -0.10 10.41 10.22
C ILE A 110 0.90 10.18 9.08
N ILE A 111 1.42 8.96 8.99
CA ILE A 111 2.27 8.51 7.88
C ILE A 111 1.55 7.44 7.09
N LEU A 112 1.35 7.68 5.80
CA LEU A 112 0.82 6.75 4.83
C LEU A 112 1.98 6.17 4.01
N HIS A 113 2.34 4.93 4.28
CA HIS A 113 3.41 4.19 3.60
C HIS A 113 2.77 3.06 2.78
N LEU A 114 1.96 3.46 1.76
CA LEU A 114 1.00 2.57 1.11
C LEU A 114 1.52 1.91 -0.19
N GLY A 115 2.77 2.20 -0.58
CA GLY A 115 3.37 1.70 -1.81
C GLY A 115 4.74 1.03 -1.63
N PRO A 116 5.67 1.65 -0.94
CA PRO A 116 7.08 1.28 -1.04
C PRO A 116 7.43 -0.14 -0.58
N MET A 117 6.77 -0.69 0.45
CA MET A 117 7.19 -1.98 1.04
C MET A 117 7.21 -3.13 0.03
N TYR A 118 6.31 -3.14 -0.92
CA TYR A 118 6.30 -4.19 -1.94
C TYR A 118 7.24 -3.94 -3.12
N HIS A 119 8.01 -2.83 -3.09
CA HIS A 119 9.10 -2.54 -4.01
C HIS A 119 10.49 -2.68 -3.37
N LEU A 120 10.56 -3.05 -2.09
CA LEU A 120 11.80 -3.23 -1.33
C LEU A 120 12.10 -4.73 -1.20
N SER A 121 12.99 -5.25 -2.05
CA SER A 121 13.32 -6.69 -2.06
C SER A 121 14.30 -7.07 -0.97
N ALA A 122 15.23 -6.17 -0.57
CA ALA A 122 16.22 -6.46 0.43
C ALA A 122 15.72 -6.15 1.86
N GLU A 123 16.04 -7.02 2.81
CA GLU A 123 15.62 -6.87 4.21
C GLU A 123 16.13 -5.57 4.85
N ASN A 124 17.38 -5.19 4.55
CA ASN A 124 17.97 -3.95 5.05
C ASN A 124 17.22 -2.70 4.52
N GLU A 125 16.74 -2.72 3.27
CA GLU A 125 15.92 -1.63 2.72
C GLU A 125 14.56 -1.54 3.41
N ARG A 126 13.90 -2.69 3.64
CA ARG A 126 12.64 -2.75 4.40
C ARG A 126 12.79 -2.18 5.81
N LYS A 127 13.86 -2.57 6.51
CA LYS A 127 14.18 -2.02 7.84
C LYS A 127 14.48 -0.51 7.79
N ALA A 128 15.20 -0.05 6.76
CA ALA A 128 15.49 1.38 6.59
C ALA A 128 14.20 2.18 6.37
N ALA A 129 13.27 1.69 5.54
CA ALA A 129 11.98 2.34 5.29
C ALA A 129 11.11 2.44 6.55
N VAL A 130 11.06 1.38 7.38
CA VAL A 130 10.35 1.43 8.68
C VAL A 130 11.01 2.45 9.62
N ASN A 131 12.37 2.46 9.71
CA ASN A 131 13.09 3.43 10.54
C ASN A 131 12.83 4.87 10.10
N GLU A 132 12.83 5.15 8.78
CA GLU A 132 12.53 6.48 8.27
C GLU A 132 11.09 6.90 8.55
N ALA A 133 10.11 6.00 8.36
CA ALA A 133 8.72 6.26 8.72
C ALA A 133 8.57 6.59 10.22
N LEU A 134 9.25 5.83 11.08
CA LEU A 134 9.26 6.09 12.53
C LEU A 134 10.01 7.39 12.88
N ARG A 135 11.12 7.70 12.21
CA ARG A 135 11.89 8.93 12.46
C ARG A 135 11.05 10.17 12.21
N VAL A 136 10.34 10.23 11.08
CA VAL A 136 9.54 11.40 10.69
C VAL A 136 8.20 11.49 11.42
N ALA A 137 7.68 10.36 11.94
CA ALA A 137 6.50 10.34 12.79
C ALA A 137 6.76 11.03 14.12
N LYS A 138 5.81 11.85 14.60
CA LYS A 138 5.79 12.38 15.96
C LYS A 138 5.70 11.23 16.99
N PRO A 139 6.09 11.47 18.26
CA PRO A 139 5.70 10.57 19.35
C PRO A 139 4.17 10.37 19.35
N ASN A 140 3.71 9.15 19.46
CA ASN A 140 2.31 8.71 19.29
C ASN A 140 1.73 8.97 17.87
N GLY A 141 2.57 9.28 16.89
CA GLY A 141 2.16 9.35 15.47
C GLY A 141 1.80 7.98 14.92
N ILE A 142 0.81 7.92 14.04
CA ILE A 142 0.28 6.67 13.50
C ILE A 142 0.84 6.42 12.10
N VAL A 143 1.37 5.22 11.90
CA VAL A 143 1.90 4.76 10.61
C VAL A 143 0.97 3.70 10.04
N PHE A 144 0.62 3.88 8.77
CA PHE A 144 -0.15 2.95 7.94
C PHE A 144 0.79 2.37 6.90
N MET A 145 1.11 1.10 6.98
CA MET A 145 2.09 0.45 6.11
C MET A 145 1.46 -0.70 5.34
N ALA A 146 1.48 -0.63 4.00
CA ALA A 146 0.84 -1.62 3.14
C ALA A 146 1.84 -2.64 2.58
N TYR A 147 1.36 -3.88 2.44
CA TYR A 147 2.09 -5.02 1.87
C TYR A 147 1.21 -5.75 0.87
N ILE A 148 1.80 -6.32 -0.19
CA ILE A 148 1.09 -7.24 -1.09
C ILE A 148 1.21 -8.66 -0.54
N LEU A 149 0.07 -9.35 -0.37
CA LEU A 149 0.07 -10.71 0.15
C LEU A 149 0.28 -11.75 -0.96
N ASN A 150 1.14 -12.72 -0.65
CA ASN A 150 1.56 -13.79 -1.55
C ASN A 150 0.38 -14.64 -2.04
N ASP A 151 -0.44 -15.13 -1.11
CA ASP A 151 -1.38 -16.21 -1.42
C ASP A 151 -2.53 -15.73 -2.33
N MET A 152 -3.06 -14.54 -2.13
CA MET A 152 -4.03 -13.96 -3.06
C MET A 152 -3.39 -13.62 -4.42
N THR A 153 -2.11 -13.21 -4.43
CA THR A 153 -1.38 -13.00 -5.69
C THR A 153 -1.22 -14.32 -6.45
N VAL A 154 -0.90 -15.42 -5.76
CA VAL A 154 -0.87 -16.76 -6.35
C VAL A 154 -2.23 -17.12 -6.94
N ILE A 155 -3.32 -16.95 -6.21
CA ILE A 155 -4.68 -17.23 -6.69
C ILE A 155 -5.00 -16.42 -7.94
N ASN A 156 -4.77 -15.11 -7.92
CA ASN A 156 -5.09 -14.23 -9.04
C ASN A 156 -4.21 -14.49 -10.26
N TYR A 157 -2.89 -14.52 -10.07
CA TYR A 157 -1.93 -14.62 -11.17
C TYR A 157 -1.97 -16.01 -11.82
N PHE A 158 -1.85 -17.08 -11.00
CA PHE A 158 -1.74 -18.42 -11.56
C PHE A 158 -3.07 -19.02 -11.96
N PHE A 159 -4.02 -19.01 -11.04
CA PHE A 159 -5.26 -19.76 -11.24
C PHE A 159 -6.30 -18.94 -11.98
N ARG A 160 -6.57 -17.72 -11.55
CA ARG A 160 -7.60 -16.90 -12.17
C ARG A 160 -7.17 -16.39 -13.57
N ASN A 161 -5.93 -15.91 -13.72
CA ASN A 161 -5.42 -15.41 -15.00
C ASN A 161 -4.82 -16.51 -15.89
N GLY A 162 -4.73 -17.76 -15.40
CA GLY A 162 -4.33 -18.92 -16.23
C GLY A 162 -2.83 -19.13 -16.40
N HIS A 163 -1.96 -18.30 -15.79
CA HIS A 163 -0.50 -18.44 -15.95
C HIS A 163 0.08 -19.73 -15.38
N ILE A 164 -0.71 -20.52 -14.65
CA ILE A 164 -0.28 -21.85 -14.16
C ILE A 164 0.16 -22.81 -15.30
N ASN A 165 -0.34 -22.58 -16.51
CA ASN A 165 0.00 -23.39 -17.66
C ASN A 165 1.29 -22.93 -18.38
N GLU A 166 1.88 -21.81 -17.97
CA GLU A 166 3.09 -21.25 -18.54
C GLU A 166 4.33 -21.73 -17.77
N ASP A 167 5.27 -22.39 -18.45
CA ASP A 167 6.47 -22.95 -17.80
C ASP A 167 7.32 -21.84 -17.15
N ASP A 168 7.49 -20.71 -17.83
CA ASP A 168 8.26 -19.57 -17.30
C ASP A 168 7.60 -18.99 -16.04
N ALA A 169 6.28 -18.83 -16.05
CA ALA A 169 5.54 -18.36 -14.89
C ALA A 169 5.66 -19.33 -13.72
N ARG A 170 5.56 -20.66 -13.95
CA ARG A 170 5.80 -21.67 -12.89
C ARG A 170 7.21 -21.66 -12.33
N ASN A 171 8.20 -21.31 -13.16
CA ASN A 171 9.61 -21.21 -12.74
C ASN A 171 9.91 -19.91 -11.96
N GLU A 172 9.09 -18.88 -12.11
CA GLU A 172 9.16 -17.67 -11.28
C GLU A 172 8.71 -17.93 -9.85
N ILE A 173 7.85 -18.94 -9.67
CA ILE A 173 7.37 -19.37 -8.42
C ILE A 173 8.05 -20.64 -8.06
N ILE A 174 8.53 -20.58 -7.11
CA ILE A 174 8.36 -21.29 -5.97
C ILE A 174 8.38 -22.75 -6.12
N ALA A 175 9.29 -23.09 -5.51
CA ALA A 175 9.42 -24.18 -4.59
C ALA A 175 8.07 -24.67 -4.01
N SER A 176 8.09 -25.85 -3.41
CA SER A 176 7.01 -26.62 -2.81
C SER A 176 6.03 -25.89 -1.85
N ASN A 177 6.23 -24.59 -1.56
CA ASN A 177 5.42 -23.84 -0.60
C ASN A 177 4.57 -22.69 -1.22
N TRP A 178 4.50 -22.60 -2.56
CA TRP A 178 3.73 -21.58 -3.27
C TRP A 178 4.09 -20.12 -2.92
N ARG A 179 5.36 -19.86 -2.56
CA ARG A 179 5.86 -18.49 -2.42
C ARG A 179 6.46 -18.02 -3.73
N PHE A 180 6.30 -16.77 -4.07
CA PHE A 180 7.09 -16.15 -5.11
C PHE A 180 8.57 -16.22 -4.73
N ALA A 181 9.41 -16.70 -5.64
CA ALA A 181 10.84 -16.77 -5.39
C ALA A 181 11.42 -15.36 -5.28
N GLU A 182 12.21 -15.12 -4.24
CA GLU A 182 12.91 -13.87 -4.06
C GLU A 182 13.71 -13.52 -5.32
N ASN A 183 13.66 -12.25 -5.73
CA ASN A 183 14.37 -11.72 -6.91
C ASN A 183 13.90 -12.19 -8.29
N LYS A 184 12.88 -13.01 -8.44
CA LYS A 184 12.33 -13.35 -9.76
C LYS A 184 11.49 -12.22 -10.34
N ARG A 185 10.69 -11.54 -9.52
CA ARG A 185 10.02 -10.28 -9.86
C ARG A 185 10.76 -9.12 -9.23
N LYS A 186 11.74 -8.56 -9.92
CA LYS A 186 12.65 -7.51 -9.40
C LYS A 186 11.96 -6.24 -8.90
N HIS A 187 10.70 -6.02 -9.30
CA HIS A 187 9.92 -4.84 -8.97
C HIS A 187 8.85 -5.08 -7.88
N LEU A 188 8.61 -6.34 -7.47
CA LEU A 188 7.60 -6.66 -6.46
C LEU A 188 8.12 -7.68 -5.44
N ALA A 189 7.85 -7.40 -4.16
CA ALA A 189 8.02 -8.31 -3.04
C ALA A 189 6.64 -8.72 -2.50
N PHE A 190 6.48 -10.00 -2.21
CA PHE A 190 5.23 -10.56 -1.71
C PHE A 190 5.44 -11.12 -0.32
N TYR A 191 4.47 -10.90 0.55
CA TYR A 191 4.56 -11.21 1.97
C TYR A 191 3.49 -12.21 2.37
N ARG A 192 3.76 -12.95 3.43
CA ARG A 192 2.74 -13.55 4.28
C ARG A 192 2.69 -12.80 5.60
N ILE A 193 1.65 -13.03 6.39
CA ILE A 193 1.47 -12.34 7.69
C ILE A 193 2.66 -12.58 8.62
N GLU A 194 3.22 -13.79 8.61
CA GLU A 194 4.40 -14.15 9.41
C GLU A 194 5.65 -13.34 9.02
N ASP A 195 5.82 -12.98 7.74
CA ASP A 195 6.95 -12.16 7.29
C ASP A 195 6.83 -10.72 7.83
N VAL A 196 5.62 -10.16 7.77
CA VAL A 196 5.32 -8.84 8.34
C VAL A 196 5.52 -8.85 9.86
N ASN A 197 5.04 -9.88 10.54
CA ASN A 197 5.24 -10.04 11.98
C ASN A 197 6.74 -10.11 12.34
N THR A 198 7.51 -10.88 11.57
CA THR A 198 8.95 -11.02 11.76
C THR A 198 9.67 -9.69 11.57
N LEU A 199 9.36 -8.97 10.48
CA LEU A 199 9.93 -7.63 10.23
C LEU A 199 9.63 -6.68 11.38
N MET A 200 8.35 -6.58 11.76
CA MET A 200 7.90 -5.60 12.76
C MET A 200 8.31 -5.94 14.19
N SER A 201 8.63 -7.21 14.49
CA SER A 201 9.17 -7.60 15.82
C SER A 201 10.51 -6.93 16.17
N GLY A 202 11.23 -6.41 15.17
CA GLY A 202 12.48 -5.67 15.35
C GLY A 202 12.30 -4.20 15.75
N PHE A 203 11.06 -3.70 15.90
CA PHE A 203 10.77 -2.28 16.16
C PHE A 203 9.92 -2.13 17.42
N ASP A 204 10.23 -1.09 18.21
CA ASP A 204 9.44 -0.77 19.41
C ASP A 204 8.24 0.12 19.05
N VAL A 205 7.18 -0.52 18.60
CA VAL A 205 5.93 0.11 18.18
C VAL A 205 4.74 -0.55 18.88
N ASN A 206 3.63 0.15 18.94
CA ASN A 206 2.36 -0.40 19.42
C ASN A 206 1.47 -0.70 18.22
N ARG A 207 1.35 -1.97 17.81
CA ARG A 207 0.45 -2.36 16.72
C ARG A 207 -1.00 -2.16 17.15
N LEU A 208 -1.75 -1.38 16.37
CA LEU A 208 -3.16 -1.05 16.62
C LEU A 208 -4.10 -1.96 15.83
N HIS A 209 -3.79 -2.18 14.55
CA HIS A 209 -4.62 -3.00 13.66
C HIS A 209 -3.75 -3.77 12.67
N LEU A 210 -4.26 -4.90 12.21
CA LEU A 210 -3.78 -5.64 11.04
C LEU A 210 -4.99 -5.93 10.17
N VAL A 211 -5.02 -5.37 8.96
CA VAL A 211 -6.24 -5.26 8.14
C VAL A 211 -6.00 -5.85 6.75
N GLY A 212 -6.85 -6.77 6.34
CA GLY A 212 -6.98 -7.15 4.93
C GLY A 212 -7.84 -6.13 4.20
N THR A 213 -7.25 -5.32 3.32
CA THR A 213 -7.94 -4.12 2.80
C THR A 213 -9.06 -4.41 1.82
N GLU A 214 -8.89 -5.42 0.96
CA GLU A 214 -9.90 -5.80 -0.03
C GLU A 214 -10.33 -7.28 0.07
N MET A 215 -9.72 -8.04 0.99
CA MET A 215 -10.02 -9.46 1.17
C MET A 215 -9.98 -10.22 -0.17
N ILE A 216 -11.00 -11.01 -0.48
CA ILE A 216 -11.11 -11.79 -1.73
C ILE A 216 -11.57 -10.98 -2.95
N SER A 217 -11.76 -9.67 -2.84
CA SER A 217 -12.30 -8.81 -3.91
C SER A 217 -11.50 -8.93 -5.21
N GLY A 218 -10.19 -9.10 -5.12
CA GLY A 218 -9.33 -9.31 -6.28
C GLY A 218 -9.66 -10.56 -7.10
N ALA A 219 -10.13 -11.62 -6.44
CA ALA A 219 -10.58 -12.87 -7.11
C ALA A 219 -12.03 -12.78 -7.62
N MET A 220 -12.82 -11.82 -7.12
CA MET A 220 -14.24 -11.66 -7.44
C MET A 220 -14.52 -10.48 -8.39
N ARG A 221 -13.56 -10.07 -9.21
CA ARG A 221 -13.63 -8.83 -10.03
C ARG A 221 -14.88 -8.78 -10.91
N GLU A 222 -15.19 -9.86 -11.61
CA GLU A 222 -16.33 -9.94 -12.53
C GLU A 222 -17.66 -9.77 -11.78
N LEU A 223 -17.79 -10.40 -10.60
CA LEU A 223 -18.96 -10.23 -9.75
C LEU A 223 -19.11 -8.78 -9.27
N LEU A 224 -18.02 -8.18 -8.78
CA LEU A 224 -18.03 -6.79 -8.31
C LEU A 224 -18.41 -5.80 -9.41
N LEU A 225 -17.97 -6.04 -10.66
CA LEU A 225 -18.36 -5.22 -11.81
C LEU A 225 -19.84 -5.33 -12.16
N SER A 226 -20.49 -6.45 -11.85
CA SER A 226 -21.93 -6.67 -12.12
C SER A 226 -22.85 -6.14 -11.02
N MET A 227 -22.32 -5.80 -9.85
CA MET A 227 -23.10 -5.29 -8.73
C MET A 227 -23.69 -3.90 -9.02
N THR A 228 -24.91 -3.68 -8.55
CA THR A 228 -25.47 -2.33 -8.40
C THR A 228 -24.72 -1.55 -7.33
N ASP A 229 -24.94 -0.25 -7.22
CA ASP A 229 -24.30 0.56 -6.18
C ASP A 229 -24.76 0.16 -4.78
N GLU A 230 -26.02 -0.24 -4.60
CA GLU A 230 -26.56 -0.72 -3.34
C GLU A 230 -25.93 -2.05 -2.93
N GLU A 231 -25.82 -3.02 -3.84
CA GLU A 231 -25.14 -4.30 -3.60
C GLU A 231 -23.68 -4.10 -3.25
N PHE A 232 -23.00 -3.16 -3.93
CA PHE A 232 -21.60 -2.81 -3.64
C PHE A 232 -21.44 -2.18 -2.26
N CYS A 233 -22.39 -1.34 -1.81
CA CYS A 233 -22.40 -0.80 -0.44
C CYS A 233 -22.51 -1.95 0.59
N HIS A 234 -23.44 -2.88 0.41
CA HIS A 234 -23.58 -4.05 1.29
C HIS A 234 -22.32 -4.92 1.28
N TYR A 235 -21.69 -5.10 0.11
CA TYR A 235 -20.45 -5.83 0.00
C TYR A 235 -19.31 -5.15 0.79
N THR A 236 -19.16 -3.83 0.67
CA THR A 236 -18.15 -3.08 1.43
C THR A 236 -18.40 -3.12 2.93
N ASP A 237 -19.66 -3.05 3.37
CA ASP A 237 -20.02 -3.21 4.79
C ASP A 237 -19.66 -4.61 5.31
N TYR A 238 -19.87 -5.64 4.50
CA TYR A 238 -19.42 -6.99 4.83
C TYR A 238 -17.89 -7.06 4.96
N ILE A 239 -17.13 -6.49 4.01
CA ILE A 239 -15.67 -6.42 4.09
C ILE A 239 -15.23 -5.74 5.39
N TYR A 240 -15.83 -4.61 5.76
CA TYR A 240 -15.51 -3.91 7.01
C TYR A 240 -15.74 -4.79 8.26
N SER A 241 -16.68 -5.70 8.21
CA SER A 241 -16.97 -6.61 9.33
C SER A 241 -15.95 -7.73 9.51
N ILE A 242 -15.19 -8.06 8.44
CA ILE A 242 -14.28 -9.20 8.43
C ILE A 242 -12.80 -8.84 8.23
N CYS A 243 -12.51 -7.59 7.86
CA CYS A 243 -11.16 -7.17 7.43
C CYS A 243 -10.07 -7.26 8.50
N GLU A 244 -10.43 -7.37 9.77
CA GLU A 244 -9.49 -7.57 10.89
C GLU A 244 -9.52 -9.02 11.44
N ARG A 245 -10.29 -9.91 10.83
CA ARG A 245 -10.38 -11.30 11.31
C ARG A 245 -9.11 -12.09 11.02
N PRO A 246 -8.38 -12.59 12.06
CA PRO A 246 -7.09 -13.27 11.87
C PRO A 246 -7.17 -14.55 11.02
N ASP A 247 -8.36 -15.20 11.00
CA ASP A 247 -8.62 -16.40 10.21
C ASP A 247 -8.91 -16.10 8.73
N MET A 248 -9.03 -14.82 8.33
CA MET A 248 -9.41 -14.41 6.99
C MET A 248 -8.42 -13.46 6.31
N ILE A 249 -7.72 -12.61 7.06
CA ILE A 249 -6.86 -11.55 6.49
C ILE A 249 -5.77 -12.07 5.53
N GLY A 250 -5.32 -13.31 5.70
CA GLY A 250 -4.34 -13.97 4.81
C GLY A 250 -4.82 -14.16 3.37
N LEU A 251 -6.13 -14.05 3.11
CA LEU A 251 -6.72 -14.11 1.77
C LEU A 251 -6.98 -12.72 1.17
N SER A 252 -6.45 -11.65 1.75
CA SER A 252 -6.48 -10.33 1.13
C SER A 252 -5.35 -10.18 0.08
N GLY A 253 -5.56 -9.34 -0.93
CA GLY A 253 -4.50 -8.97 -1.87
C GLY A 253 -3.49 -8.04 -1.20
N HIS A 254 -3.98 -7.07 -0.41
CA HIS A 254 -3.14 -6.19 0.39
C HIS A 254 -3.43 -6.34 1.87
N LEU A 255 -2.36 -6.19 2.66
CA LEU A 255 -2.39 -6.12 4.11
C LEU A 255 -1.99 -4.70 4.53
N LEU A 256 -2.74 -4.10 5.43
CA LEU A 256 -2.43 -2.82 6.05
C LEU A 256 -2.08 -3.06 7.52
N ASP A 257 -0.82 -2.82 7.89
CA ASP A 257 -0.33 -2.83 9.26
C ASP A 257 -0.37 -1.41 9.82
N ILE A 258 -1.12 -1.20 10.90
CA ILE A 258 -1.33 0.11 11.50
C ILE A 258 -0.73 0.09 12.90
N PHE A 259 0.23 0.97 13.13
CA PHE A 259 0.94 1.02 14.41
C PHE A 259 1.26 2.46 14.84
N GLU A 260 1.38 2.63 16.14
CA GLU A 260 1.75 3.87 16.79
C GLU A 260 3.23 3.86 17.17
N LYS A 261 3.92 4.95 16.89
CA LYS A 261 5.29 5.18 17.38
C LYS A 261 5.25 5.40 18.91
N LYS A 262 6.06 4.65 19.63
CA LYS A 262 6.27 4.87 21.08
C LYS A 262 7.21 6.03 21.35
#